data_d13ad76f36bc1d6d1a8f7ee96ea9c294
#
_entry.id   d13ad76f36bc1d6d1a8f7ee96ea9c294
#
_cell.length_a   1.000
_cell.length_b   1.000
_cell.length_c   1.000
_cell.angle_alpha   90.00
_cell.angle_beta   90.00
_cell.angle_gamma   90.00
#
_symmetry.space_group_name_H-M   'P 1'
#
loop_
_entity.id
_entity.type
_entity.pdbx_description
1 polymer ?
#
loop_
_entity_poly.entity_id
_entity_poly.type
_entity_poly.pdbx_seq_one_letter_code
_entity_poly.pdbx_strand_id
1 'polypeptide(L)'
;ECVEIKRYLDSNFREDISLDRLAEIAHINKYYLAHTFQKEYGISPITYLNRRRIEESKYMLGNTGYSLAQISELMGFSSPSYFSQCFRKAEGLTPNEYRRQVRQGQRPAPAKRHER
;
A
#
# COMPACT_ATOMS: atom_id res chain seq x y z
N GLU A 1 2.85 -18.64 -9.65
CA GLU A 1 1.83 -17.63 -10.01
C GLU A 1 1.79 -16.51 -9.00
N CYS A 2 1.57 -16.85 -7.73
CA CYS A 2 1.47 -15.82 -6.71
C CYS A 2 2.79 -15.13 -6.47
N VAL A 3 3.89 -15.86 -6.59
CA VAL A 3 5.22 -15.27 -6.46
C VAL A 3 5.46 -14.22 -7.53
N GLU A 4 5.03 -14.50 -8.75
CA GLU A 4 5.19 -13.55 -9.85
C GLU A 4 4.32 -12.32 -9.65
N ILE A 5 3.10 -12.53 -9.17
CA ILE A 5 2.21 -11.40 -8.90
C ILE A 5 2.77 -10.54 -7.77
N LYS A 6 3.26 -11.17 -6.72
CA LYS A 6 3.86 -10.42 -5.61
C LYS A 6 5.05 -9.60 -6.09
N ARG A 7 5.90 -10.23 -6.91
CA ARG A 7 7.07 -9.52 -7.46
C ARG A 7 6.66 -8.36 -8.34
N TYR A 8 5.62 -8.57 -9.16
CA TYR A 8 5.12 -7.50 -10.00
C TYR A 8 4.62 -6.32 -9.15
N LEU A 9 3.88 -6.63 -8.08
CA LEU A 9 3.38 -5.58 -7.19
C LEU A 9 4.52 -4.83 -6.52
N ASP A 10 5.54 -5.55 -6.07
CA ASP A 10 6.68 -4.91 -5.43
C ASP A 10 7.43 -3.96 -6.37
N SER A 11 7.46 -4.29 -7.65
CA SER A 11 8.19 -3.49 -8.62
C SER A 11 7.36 -2.38 -9.23
N ASN A 12 6.04 -2.47 -9.21
CA ASN A 12 5.18 -1.56 -9.96
C ASN A 12 4.07 -0.95 -9.11
N PHE A 13 4.26 -0.84 -7.79
CA PHE A 13 3.16 -0.44 -6.91
C PHE A 13 2.67 0.99 -7.17
N ARG A 14 3.43 1.81 -7.88
CA ARG A 14 3.00 3.18 -8.18
C ARG A 14 2.09 3.28 -9.39
N GLU A 15 1.93 2.18 -10.11
CA GLU A 15 1.10 2.18 -11.31
C GLU A 15 -0.36 1.94 -10.95
N ASP A 16 -1.22 2.26 -11.90
CA ASP A 16 -2.65 2.00 -11.75
C ASP A 16 -2.89 0.50 -11.95
N ILE A 17 -3.10 -0.18 -10.85
CA ILE A 17 -3.21 -1.63 -10.85
C ILE A 17 -4.56 -2.04 -10.29
N SER A 18 -5.25 -2.90 -11.01
CA SER A 18 -6.51 -3.49 -10.58
C SER A 18 -6.37 -5.00 -10.51
N LEU A 19 -7.31 -5.65 -9.82
CA LEU A 19 -7.32 -7.10 -9.77
C LEU A 19 -7.48 -7.69 -11.17
N ASP A 20 -8.32 -7.05 -12.01
CA ASP A 20 -8.48 -7.50 -13.39
C ASP A 20 -7.16 -7.47 -14.13
N ARG A 21 -6.39 -6.39 -13.95
CA ARG A 21 -5.11 -6.27 -14.62
C ARG A 21 -4.13 -7.36 -14.16
N LEU A 22 -4.11 -7.63 -12.86
CA LEU A 22 -3.23 -8.68 -12.33
C LEU A 22 -3.62 -10.04 -12.90
N ALA A 23 -4.92 -10.29 -13.02
CA ALA A 23 -5.39 -11.55 -13.59
C ALA A 23 -4.97 -11.69 -15.05
N GLU A 24 -5.02 -10.58 -15.80
CA GLU A 24 -4.54 -10.60 -17.19
C GLU A 24 -3.06 -10.94 -17.25
N ILE A 25 -2.27 -10.32 -16.40
CA ILE A 25 -0.83 -10.55 -16.39
C ILE A 25 -0.52 -12.01 -16.09
N ALA A 26 -1.25 -12.59 -15.14
CA ALA A 26 -1.01 -13.97 -14.73
C ALA A 26 -1.73 -14.98 -15.60
N HIS A 27 -2.59 -14.53 -16.51
CA HIS A 27 -3.38 -15.41 -17.39
C HIS A 27 -4.26 -16.39 -16.60
N ILE A 28 -4.87 -15.89 -15.53
CA ILE A 28 -5.77 -16.70 -14.72
C ILE A 28 -7.01 -15.89 -14.37
N ASN A 29 -8.03 -16.59 -13.88
CA ASN A 29 -9.26 -15.97 -13.44
C ASN A 29 -9.00 -15.11 -12.20
N LYS A 30 -9.63 -13.93 -12.14
CA LYS A 30 -9.34 -13.01 -11.03
C LYS A 30 -9.81 -13.54 -9.68
N TYR A 31 -10.86 -14.31 -9.65
CA TYR A 31 -11.33 -14.87 -8.39
C TYR A 31 -10.38 -15.94 -7.88
N TYR A 32 -9.85 -16.75 -8.81
CA TYR A 32 -8.86 -17.74 -8.46
C TYR A 32 -7.58 -17.04 -7.95
N LEU A 33 -7.16 -15.98 -8.64
CA LEU A 33 -6.00 -15.23 -8.21
C LEU A 33 -6.17 -14.67 -6.80
N ALA A 34 -7.31 -14.03 -6.55
CA ALA A 34 -7.56 -13.44 -5.23
C ALA A 34 -7.54 -14.50 -4.15
N HIS A 35 -8.17 -15.64 -4.43
CA HIS A 35 -8.24 -16.71 -3.44
C HIS A 35 -6.87 -17.31 -3.16
N THR A 36 -6.11 -17.64 -4.20
CA THR A 36 -4.82 -18.28 -4.00
C THR A 36 -3.79 -17.33 -3.40
N PHE A 37 -3.83 -16.06 -3.79
CA PHE A 37 -2.91 -15.08 -3.22
C PHE A 37 -3.19 -14.92 -1.72
N GLN A 38 -4.46 -14.81 -1.35
CA GLN A 38 -4.80 -14.67 0.05
C GLN A 38 -4.43 -15.93 0.85
N LYS A 39 -4.62 -17.08 0.25
CA LYS A 39 -4.25 -18.32 0.92
C LYS A 39 -2.74 -18.38 1.14
N GLU A 40 -1.98 -17.92 0.17
CA GLU A 40 -0.51 -17.99 0.24
C GLU A 40 0.08 -16.92 1.17
N TYR A 41 -0.46 -15.70 1.10
CA TYR A 41 0.16 -14.56 1.78
C TYR A 41 -0.68 -13.97 2.91
N GLY A 42 -1.88 -14.47 3.12
CA GLY A 42 -2.72 -14.03 4.23
C GLY A 42 -3.50 -12.76 3.99
N ILE A 43 -3.28 -12.07 2.88
CA ILE A 43 -4.01 -10.85 2.52
C ILE A 43 -4.28 -10.85 1.03
N SER A 44 -5.24 -10.02 0.61
CA SER A 44 -5.56 -9.94 -0.81
C SER A 44 -4.45 -9.20 -1.57
N PRO A 45 -4.39 -9.40 -2.90
CA PRO A 45 -3.38 -8.69 -3.70
C PRO A 45 -3.50 -7.17 -3.59
N ILE A 46 -4.72 -6.64 -3.56
CA ILE A 46 -4.90 -5.19 -3.48
C ILE A 46 -4.50 -4.67 -2.11
N THR A 47 -4.78 -5.41 -1.05
CA THR A 47 -4.31 -5.03 0.28
C THR A 47 -2.78 -5.01 0.32
N TYR A 48 -2.16 -6.01 -0.29
CA TYR A 48 -0.71 -6.05 -0.36
C TYR A 48 -0.17 -4.83 -1.12
N LEU A 49 -0.78 -4.52 -2.27
CA LEU A 49 -0.40 -3.36 -3.06
C LEU A 49 -0.48 -2.08 -2.22
N ASN A 50 -1.58 -1.89 -1.53
CA ASN A 50 -1.76 -0.69 -0.73
C ASN A 50 -0.75 -0.61 0.40
N ARG A 51 -0.40 -1.74 1.01
CA ARG A 51 0.63 -1.75 2.05
C ARG A 51 1.99 -1.34 1.50
N ARG A 52 2.33 -1.79 0.30
CA ARG A 52 3.57 -1.36 -0.32
C ARG A 52 3.57 0.15 -0.56
N ARG A 53 2.45 0.67 -1.03
CA ARG A 53 2.32 2.11 -1.23
C ARG A 53 2.45 2.89 0.07
N ILE A 54 1.85 2.37 1.14
CA ILE A 54 1.94 3.03 2.43
C ILE A 54 3.36 3.04 2.95
N GLU A 55 4.09 1.93 2.82
CA GLU A 55 5.47 1.89 3.27
C GLU A 55 6.32 2.95 2.59
N GLU A 56 6.17 3.08 1.28
CA GLU A 56 6.93 4.09 0.56
C GLU A 56 6.49 5.50 0.95
N SER A 57 5.19 5.69 1.18
CA SER A 57 4.68 7.00 1.54
C SER A 57 5.24 7.47 2.89
N LYS A 58 5.55 6.55 3.79
CA LYS A 58 6.12 6.93 5.08
C LYS A 58 7.48 7.61 4.88
N TYR A 59 8.28 7.10 3.97
CA TYR A 59 9.55 7.75 3.65
C TYR A 59 9.32 9.15 3.11
N MET A 60 8.35 9.30 2.20
CA MET A 60 8.06 10.60 1.61
C MET A 60 7.54 11.59 2.64
N LEU A 61 6.68 11.12 3.53
CA LEU A 61 6.14 11.99 4.58
C LEU A 61 7.24 12.52 5.50
N GLY A 62 8.21 11.69 5.81
CA GLY A 62 9.26 12.08 6.74
C GLY A 62 10.41 12.83 6.10
N ASN A 63 10.61 12.71 4.79
CA ASN A 63 11.82 13.20 4.14
C ASN A 63 11.58 14.21 3.03
N THR A 64 10.34 14.58 2.76
CA THR A 64 10.06 15.57 1.72
C THR A 64 9.04 16.58 2.23
N GLY A 65 8.91 17.68 1.49
CA GLY A 65 7.87 18.65 1.76
C GLY A 65 6.63 18.48 0.88
N TYR A 66 6.53 17.35 0.20
CA TYR A 66 5.38 17.11 -0.69
C TYR A 66 4.08 17.13 0.09
N SER A 67 3.04 17.65 -0.55
CA SER A 67 1.70 17.65 0.04
C SER A 67 1.15 16.23 0.06
N LEU A 68 0.10 16.02 0.85
CA LEU A 68 -0.55 14.72 0.86
C LEU A 68 -1.10 14.37 -0.51
N ALA A 69 -1.64 15.37 -1.23
CA ALA A 69 -2.14 15.12 -2.57
C ALA A 69 -1.04 14.67 -3.51
N GLN A 70 0.13 15.30 -3.42
CA GLN A 70 1.27 14.92 -4.25
C GLN A 70 1.74 13.51 -3.92
N ILE A 71 1.85 13.18 -2.63
CA ILE A 71 2.28 11.86 -2.23
C ILE A 71 1.28 10.80 -2.66
N SER A 72 -0.01 11.09 -2.49
CA SER A 72 -1.06 10.18 -2.91
C SER A 72 -0.93 9.85 -4.39
N GLU A 73 -0.72 10.87 -5.21
CA GLU A 73 -0.60 10.67 -6.64
C GLU A 73 0.68 9.90 -6.99
N LEU A 74 1.79 10.26 -6.36
CA LEU A 74 3.06 9.57 -6.63
C LEU A 74 3.00 8.10 -6.26
N MET A 75 2.26 7.77 -5.21
CA MET A 75 2.15 6.39 -4.77
C MET A 75 1.13 5.58 -5.57
N GLY A 76 0.34 6.24 -6.41
CA GLY A 76 -0.62 5.54 -7.24
C GLY A 76 -2.01 5.40 -6.66
N PHE A 77 -2.32 6.11 -5.56
CA PHE A 77 -3.66 6.07 -5.00
C PHE A 77 -4.63 6.87 -5.87
N SER A 78 -5.89 6.43 -5.87
CA SER A 78 -6.90 7.07 -6.70
C SER A 78 -7.29 8.45 -6.17
N SER A 79 -7.12 8.71 -4.88
CA SER A 79 -7.46 10.01 -4.29
C SER A 79 -6.72 10.18 -2.98
N PRO A 80 -6.52 11.43 -2.54
CA PRO A 80 -5.93 11.66 -1.22
C PRO A 80 -6.77 11.10 -0.08
N SER A 81 -8.09 11.10 -0.23
CA SER A 81 -8.97 10.53 0.80
C SER A 81 -8.72 9.04 0.95
N TYR A 82 -8.64 8.34 -0.17
CA TYR A 82 -8.39 6.90 -0.13
C TYR A 82 -7.02 6.61 0.47
N PHE A 83 -6.02 7.40 0.08
CA PHE A 83 -4.69 7.28 0.67
C PHE A 83 -4.74 7.43 2.19
N SER A 84 -5.43 8.47 2.68
CA SER A 84 -5.51 8.70 4.12
C SER A 84 -6.20 7.55 4.83
N GLN A 85 -7.25 7.01 4.25
CA GLN A 85 -7.95 5.88 4.86
C GLN A 85 -7.05 4.65 4.94
N CYS A 86 -6.35 4.35 3.85
CA CYS A 86 -5.44 3.21 3.83
C CYS A 86 -4.30 3.39 4.81
N PHE A 87 -3.76 4.61 4.87
CA PHE A 87 -2.66 4.92 5.78
C PHE A 87 -3.09 4.72 7.23
N ARG A 88 -4.22 5.31 7.59
CA ARG A 88 -4.70 5.21 8.97
C ARG A 88 -5.00 3.77 9.34
N LYS A 89 -5.57 3.02 8.43
CA LYS A 89 -5.88 1.62 8.70
C LYS A 89 -4.60 0.82 8.93
N ALA A 90 -3.55 1.11 8.16
CA ALA A 90 -2.31 0.37 8.27
C ALA A 90 -1.45 0.81 9.45
N GLU A 91 -1.44 2.11 9.74
CA GLU A 91 -0.48 2.67 10.69
C GLU A 91 -1.09 3.15 12.00
N GLY A 92 -2.42 3.29 12.07
CA GLY A 92 -3.06 3.78 13.29
C GLY A 92 -3.05 5.28 13.44
N LEU A 93 -2.41 6.00 12.54
CA LEU A 93 -2.34 7.47 12.53
C LEU A 93 -2.72 7.95 11.15
N THR A 94 -3.15 9.22 11.08
CA THR A 94 -3.29 9.86 9.77
C THR A 94 -1.90 10.19 9.21
N PRO A 95 -1.80 10.41 7.88
CA PRO A 95 -0.52 10.83 7.32
C PRO A 95 0.03 12.10 7.94
N ASN A 96 -0.83 13.08 8.22
CA ASN A 96 -0.37 14.33 8.84
C ASN A 96 0.13 14.10 10.25
N GLU A 97 -0.53 13.24 11.02
CA GLU A 97 -0.07 12.91 12.36
C GLU A 97 1.28 12.23 12.30
N TYR A 98 1.43 11.30 11.37
CA TYR A 98 2.69 10.60 11.20
C TYR A 98 3.81 11.58 10.86
N ARG A 99 3.56 12.45 9.86
CA ARG A 99 4.56 13.44 9.44
C ARG A 99 4.98 14.33 10.60
N ARG A 100 4.01 14.78 11.38
CA ARG A 100 4.29 15.67 12.49
C ARG A 100 5.17 14.99 13.53
N GLN A 101 4.83 13.75 13.87
CA GLN A 101 5.60 13.03 14.88
C GLN A 101 7.02 12.75 14.42
N VAL A 102 7.20 12.36 13.17
CA VAL A 102 8.53 12.09 12.65
C VAL A 102 9.37 13.36 12.64
N ARG A 103 8.76 14.49 12.26
CA ARG A 103 9.49 15.76 12.18
C ARG A 103 9.84 16.32 13.55
N GLN A 104 9.11 15.91 14.57
CA GLN A 104 9.43 16.29 15.94
C GLN A 104 10.46 15.37 16.57
N GLY A 105 11.03 14.47 15.77
CA GLY A 105 12.00 13.52 16.28
C GLY A 105 11.40 12.38 17.05
N GLN A 106 10.08 12.22 17.00
CA GLN A 106 9.38 11.14 17.67
C GLN A 106 9.14 10.02 16.69
N ARG A 107 9.36 8.79 17.14
CA ARG A 107 9.04 7.65 16.32
C ARG A 107 7.69 7.14 16.74
N PRO A 108 6.72 7.13 15.83
CA PRO A 108 5.45 6.53 16.16
C PRO A 108 5.62 5.06 16.51
N ALA A 109 4.83 4.58 17.46
CA ALA A 109 4.84 3.18 17.78
C ALA A 109 4.39 2.39 16.56
N PRO A 110 4.94 1.20 16.32
CA PRO A 110 4.48 0.37 15.21
C PRO A 110 3.00 0.08 15.36
N ALA A 111 2.26 0.17 14.25
CA ALA A 111 0.86 -0.17 14.28
C ALA A 111 0.70 -1.65 14.58
N LYS A 112 -0.36 -1.98 15.30
CA LYS A 112 -0.67 -3.36 15.53
C LYS A 112 -1.15 -3.96 14.22
N ARG A 113 -0.55 -5.05 13.81
CA ARG A 113 -0.88 -5.68 12.56
C ARG A 113 -1.47 -7.03 12.79
N HIS A 114 -2.30 -7.45 11.86
CA HIS A 114 -2.74 -8.82 11.84
C HIS A 114 -1.60 -9.64 11.32
N GLU A 115 -1.15 -10.50 12.14
CA GLU A 115 -0.11 -11.39 11.69
C GLU A 115 -0.77 -12.49 10.94
N ARG A 116 -0.23 -12.77 10.07
CA ARG A 116 -0.73 -13.71 9.39
C ARG A 116 -0.17 -14.60 9.28
#